data_87a1e75efd5d9de5e407e730a29ee9f9
#
_entry.id   87a1e75efd5d9de5e407e730a29ee9f9
#
_cell.length_a   1.000
_cell.length_b   1.000
_cell.length_c   1.000
_cell.angle_alpha   90.00
_cell.angle_beta   90.00
_cell.angle_gamma   90.00
#
_symmetry.space_group_name_H-M   'P 1'
#
loop_
_entity.id
_entity.type
_entity.pdbx_description
1 polymer ?
#
loop_
_entity_poly.entity_id
_entity_poly.type
_entity_poly.pdbx_seq_one_letter_code
_entity_poly.pdbx_strand_id
1 'polypeptide(L)'
;MKKLDEGKLPPQELALEVGVLGALLTQKDAILDVIDILTPESFYKEAHQMIYNAIVDLNNNSQPIDISTVVQKLKSKGELEIVGGAYGVAQKTNSSAVYSKIEHHAMVIEEKKIARDIIRISSELITEAYDETHDIFDLTEKMITEAYNISDVKKGSVGLTNNELLRKVKQKIENAKKMQGITGLKSGLLKQDLAFGGYKAGNLYIK
;
A
#
# COMPACT_ATOMS: atom_id res chain seq x y z
N MET A 1 -17.29 -15.97 -23.43
CA MET A 1 -16.23 -15.19 -22.75
C MET A 1 -16.43 -13.72 -23.11
N LYS A 2 -16.63 -12.82 -22.13
CA LYS A 2 -16.61 -11.37 -22.39
C LYS A 2 -15.20 -11.00 -22.85
N LYS A 3 -15.08 -10.30 -24.00
CA LYS A 3 -13.81 -9.72 -24.45
C LYS A 3 -13.23 -8.89 -23.29
N LEU A 4 -11.98 -9.16 -22.91
CA LEU A 4 -11.18 -8.21 -22.12
C LEU A 4 -11.27 -6.88 -22.87
N ASP A 5 -11.64 -5.81 -22.17
CA ASP A 5 -11.90 -4.47 -22.72
C ASP A 5 -10.61 -3.89 -23.36
N GLU A 6 -10.35 -4.28 -24.61
CA GLU A 6 -9.34 -3.67 -25.45
C GLU A 6 -9.74 -2.22 -25.69
N GLY A 7 -9.02 -1.27 -25.07
CA GLY A 7 -9.19 0.17 -25.30
C GLY A 7 -9.55 1.00 -24.07
N LYS A 8 -9.72 0.43 -22.89
CA LYS A 8 -9.84 1.23 -21.65
C LYS A 8 -8.48 1.74 -21.19
N LEU A 9 -8.42 3.03 -20.87
CA LEU A 9 -7.24 3.60 -20.21
C LEU A 9 -7.02 2.93 -18.86
N PRO A 10 -5.75 2.63 -18.49
CA PRO A 10 -5.43 2.11 -17.17
C PRO A 10 -5.96 3.03 -16.06
N PRO A 11 -6.37 2.47 -14.90
CA PRO A 11 -6.83 3.26 -13.77
C PRO A 11 -5.80 4.30 -13.35
N GLN A 12 -6.18 5.60 -13.36
CA GLN A 12 -5.30 6.73 -13.08
C GLN A 12 -6.10 7.92 -12.53
N GLU A 13 -5.43 8.80 -11.77
CA GLU A 13 -5.99 10.07 -11.28
C GLU A 13 -4.92 11.16 -11.31
N LEU A 14 -4.58 11.60 -12.53
CA LEU A 14 -3.47 12.53 -12.79
C LEU A 14 -3.58 13.86 -12.03
N ALA A 15 -4.81 14.35 -11.83
CA ALA A 15 -5.02 15.60 -11.09
C ALA A 15 -4.62 15.45 -9.60
N LEU A 16 -4.93 14.30 -9.00
CA LEU A 16 -4.53 14.02 -7.62
C LEU A 16 -3.01 13.80 -7.51
N GLU A 17 -2.40 13.13 -8.50
CA GLU A 17 -0.95 12.95 -8.54
C GLU A 17 -0.22 14.31 -8.54
N VAL A 18 -0.64 15.23 -9.42
CA VAL A 18 -0.09 16.59 -9.47
C VAL A 18 -0.32 17.32 -8.16
N GLY A 19 -1.51 17.20 -7.58
CA GLY A 19 -1.85 17.83 -6.31
C GLY A 19 -1.00 17.34 -5.14
N VAL A 20 -0.80 16.02 -5.01
CA VAL A 20 0.04 15.43 -3.97
C VAL A 20 1.49 15.86 -4.15
N LEU A 21 2.06 15.78 -5.36
CA LEU A 21 3.42 16.25 -5.63
C LEU A 21 3.59 17.75 -5.34
N GLY A 22 2.60 18.56 -5.71
CA GLY A 22 2.61 19.99 -5.38
C GLY A 22 2.60 20.27 -3.88
N ALA A 23 1.83 19.48 -3.12
CA ALA A 23 1.83 19.54 -1.67
C ALA A 23 3.20 19.22 -1.08
N LEU A 24 3.81 18.14 -1.52
CA LEU A 24 5.13 17.70 -1.06
C LEU A 24 6.24 18.72 -1.34
N LEU A 25 6.13 19.46 -2.44
CA LEU A 25 7.13 20.49 -2.84
C LEU A 25 6.95 21.81 -2.07
N THR A 26 5.82 22.03 -1.42
CA THR A 26 5.49 23.32 -0.79
C THR A 26 5.31 23.23 0.72
N GLN A 27 5.02 22.05 1.28
CA GLN A 27 4.81 21.84 2.71
C GLN A 27 5.86 20.89 3.29
N LYS A 28 6.58 21.38 4.29
CA LYS A 28 7.76 20.71 4.87
C LYS A 28 7.47 19.31 5.44
N ASP A 29 6.30 19.11 6.07
CA ASP A 29 5.98 17.87 6.79
C ASP A 29 4.98 16.97 6.05
N ALA A 30 4.52 17.41 4.86
CA ALA A 30 3.54 16.66 4.06
C ALA A 30 4.01 15.25 3.66
N ILE A 31 5.32 15.03 3.57
CA ILE A 31 5.89 13.72 3.25
C ILE A 31 5.56 12.67 4.31
N LEU A 32 5.48 13.06 5.59
CA LEU A 32 5.20 12.15 6.70
C LEU A 32 3.79 11.56 6.63
N ASP A 33 2.85 12.29 6.02
CA ASP A 33 1.47 11.84 5.88
C ASP A 33 1.29 10.80 4.75
N VAL A 34 2.26 10.69 3.84
CA VAL A 34 2.09 9.86 2.62
C VAL A 34 3.19 8.84 2.39
N ILE A 35 4.32 8.91 3.11
CA ILE A 35 5.48 8.04 2.87
C ILE A 35 5.18 6.56 3.13
N ASP A 36 4.27 6.27 4.06
CA ASP A 36 3.83 4.92 4.40
C ASP A 36 2.71 4.40 3.46
N ILE A 37 2.16 5.28 2.60
CA ILE A 37 1.05 4.96 1.71
C ILE A 37 1.54 4.80 0.28
N LEU A 38 2.41 5.72 -0.17
CA LEU A 38 2.82 5.83 -1.56
C LEU A 38 4.22 5.29 -1.79
N THR A 39 4.40 4.63 -2.92
CA THR A 39 5.70 4.31 -3.52
C THR A 39 5.84 5.05 -4.86
N PRO A 40 7.03 5.16 -5.45
CA PRO A 40 7.18 5.76 -6.77
C PRO A 40 6.24 5.12 -7.81
N GLU A 41 6.04 3.79 -7.75
CA GLU A 41 5.19 3.01 -8.65
C GLU A 41 3.69 3.29 -8.47
N SER A 42 3.30 3.95 -7.37
CA SER A 42 1.92 4.38 -7.14
C SER A 42 1.45 5.39 -8.19
N PHE A 43 2.37 6.19 -8.71
CA PHE A 43 2.10 7.19 -9.75
C PHE A 43 1.99 6.54 -11.13
N TYR A 44 1.05 7.03 -11.94
CA TYR A 44 0.86 6.54 -13.29
C TYR A 44 1.89 7.09 -14.27
N LYS A 45 2.20 8.41 -14.18
CA LYS A 45 3.18 9.05 -15.06
C LYS A 45 4.60 8.80 -14.55
N GLU A 46 5.48 8.33 -15.43
CA GLU A 46 6.89 8.13 -15.16
C GLU A 46 7.57 9.41 -14.61
N ALA A 47 7.25 10.58 -15.19
CA ALA A 47 7.73 11.86 -14.68
C ALA A 47 7.32 12.13 -13.22
N HIS A 48 6.13 11.68 -12.80
CA HIS A 48 5.67 11.82 -11.42
C HIS A 48 6.38 10.81 -10.49
N GLN A 49 6.64 9.59 -10.98
CA GLN A 49 7.43 8.58 -10.26
C GLN A 49 8.84 9.09 -9.98
N MET A 50 9.51 9.70 -10.98
CA MET A 50 10.84 10.27 -10.84
C MET A 50 10.88 11.42 -9.82
N ILE A 51 9.89 12.33 -9.87
CA ILE A 51 9.80 13.44 -8.91
C ILE A 51 9.60 12.87 -7.49
N TYR A 52 8.68 11.93 -7.30
CA TYR A 52 8.41 11.34 -5.99
C TYR A 52 9.63 10.57 -5.46
N ASN A 53 10.31 9.81 -6.31
CA ASN A 53 11.55 9.12 -5.96
C ASN A 53 12.65 10.09 -5.50
N ALA A 54 12.80 11.23 -6.18
CA ALA A 54 13.72 12.27 -5.74
C ALA A 54 13.35 12.86 -4.38
N ILE A 55 12.05 13.04 -4.11
CA ILE A 55 11.54 13.50 -2.81
C ILE A 55 11.83 12.48 -1.71
N VAL A 56 11.57 11.19 -1.94
CA VAL A 56 11.87 10.10 -0.99
C VAL A 56 13.37 10.03 -0.69
N ASP A 57 14.21 10.14 -1.70
CA ASP A 57 15.68 10.17 -1.53
C ASP A 57 16.14 11.33 -0.66
N LEU A 58 15.57 12.54 -0.86
CA LEU A 58 15.88 13.71 -0.03
C LEU A 58 15.44 13.50 1.41
N ASN A 59 14.24 12.96 1.62
CA ASN A 59 13.73 12.64 2.93
C ASN A 59 14.62 11.63 3.67
N ASN A 60 15.03 10.55 3.01
CA ASN A 60 15.88 9.50 3.59
C ASN A 60 17.28 10.06 3.98
N ASN A 61 17.75 11.09 3.30
CA ASN A 61 19.01 11.77 3.62
C ASN A 61 18.82 12.97 4.56
N SER A 62 17.64 13.15 5.14
CA SER A 62 17.29 14.27 6.02
C SER A 62 17.59 15.65 5.38
N GLN A 63 17.44 15.74 4.05
CA GLN A 63 17.60 16.97 3.30
C GLN A 63 16.27 17.71 3.13
N PRO A 64 16.27 19.03 3.05
CA PRO A 64 15.04 19.79 2.84
C PRO A 64 14.38 19.42 1.50
N ILE A 65 13.06 19.33 1.51
CA ILE A 65 12.25 19.05 0.32
C ILE A 65 11.64 20.35 -0.16
N ASP A 66 12.13 20.85 -1.28
CA ASP A 66 11.62 22.00 -2.01
C ASP A 66 11.91 21.87 -3.51
N ILE A 67 11.38 22.81 -4.31
CA ILE A 67 11.55 22.79 -5.76
C ILE A 67 13.05 22.77 -6.15
N SER A 68 13.89 23.56 -5.46
CA SER A 68 15.31 23.70 -5.79
C SER A 68 16.09 22.44 -5.53
N THR A 69 15.88 21.81 -4.36
CA THR A 69 16.54 20.57 -3.95
C THR A 69 16.12 19.39 -4.82
N VAL A 70 14.82 19.29 -5.14
CA VAL A 70 14.29 18.25 -6.04
C VAL A 70 14.85 18.42 -7.47
N VAL A 71 14.89 19.64 -8.01
CA VAL A 71 15.50 19.92 -9.32
C VAL A 71 16.96 19.54 -9.33
N GLN A 72 17.73 19.89 -8.28
CA GLN A 72 19.13 19.52 -8.16
C GLN A 72 19.31 18.00 -8.10
N LYS A 73 18.47 17.31 -7.36
CA LYS A 73 18.47 15.84 -7.25
C LYS A 73 18.19 15.17 -8.59
N LEU A 74 17.14 15.60 -9.29
CA LEU A 74 16.78 15.10 -10.62
C LEU A 74 17.91 15.39 -11.65
N LYS A 75 18.55 16.56 -11.57
CA LYS A 75 19.69 16.88 -12.41
C LYS A 75 20.87 15.94 -12.16
N SER A 76 21.16 15.62 -10.90
CA SER A 76 22.25 14.70 -10.56
C SER A 76 22.00 13.27 -11.05
N LYS A 77 20.73 12.86 -11.19
CA LYS A 77 20.30 11.57 -11.76
C LYS A 77 20.20 11.58 -13.30
N GLY A 78 20.28 12.73 -13.94
CA GLY A 78 20.07 12.86 -15.40
C GLY A 78 18.59 12.79 -15.82
N GLU A 79 17.65 12.88 -14.87
CA GLU A 79 16.20 12.69 -15.07
C GLU A 79 15.46 14.04 -15.30
N LEU A 80 16.14 15.18 -15.12
CA LEU A 80 15.50 16.50 -15.12
C LEU A 80 14.77 16.82 -16.43
N GLU A 81 15.32 16.47 -17.59
CA GLU A 81 14.71 16.73 -18.89
C GLU A 81 13.43 15.90 -19.10
N ILE A 82 13.41 14.67 -18.59
CA ILE A 82 12.24 13.75 -18.71
C ILE A 82 11.02 14.29 -17.96
N VAL A 83 11.25 14.95 -16.82
CA VAL A 83 10.19 15.56 -16.02
C VAL A 83 9.74 16.94 -16.52
N GLY A 84 10.32 17.43 -17.63
CA GLY A 84 10.01 18.74 -18.22
C GLY A 84 10.83 19.90 -17.65
N GLY A 85 12.05 19.62 -17.19
CA GLY A 85 12.96 20.60 -16.64
C GLY A 85 12.50 21.16 -15.28
N ALA A 86 13.16 22.21 -14.83
CA ALA A 86 12.78 22.91 -13.60
C ALA A 86 11.34 23.48 -13.67
N TYR A 87 10.89 23.88 -14.87
CA TYR A 87 9.53 24.35 -15.07
C TYR A 87 8.50 23.24 -14.85
N GLY A 88 8.75 22.02 -15.35
CA GLY A 88 7.86 20.87 -15.17
C GLY A 88 7.68 20.50 -13.69
N VAL A 89 8.72 20.61 -12.87
CA VAL A 89 8.65 20.43 -11.41
C VAL A 89 7.86 21.57 -10.77
N ALA A 90 8.17 22.83 -11.07
CA ALA A 90 7.48 24.00 -10.53
C ALA A 90 6.00 24.04 -10.88
N GLN A 91 5.61 23.57 -12.08
CA GLN A 91 4.20 23.53 -12.50
C GLN A 91 3.33 22.68 -11.58
N LYS A 92 3.89 21.68 -10.88
CA LYS A 92 3.13 20.83 -9.94
C LYS A 92 2.61 21.63 -8.74
N THR A 93 3.29 22.71 -8.34
CA THR A 93 2.89 23.54 -7.20
C THR A 93 1.69 24.45 -7.49
N ASN A 94 1.28 24.61 -8.75
CA ASN A 94 0.13 25.43 -9.13
C ASN A 94 -1.23 24.81 -8.72
N SER A 95 -1.24 23.55 -8.30
CA SER A 95 -2.47 22.82 -7.92
C SER A 95 -2.70 22.82 -6.40
N SER A 96 -2.51 23.93 -5.72
CA SER A 96 -2.46 24.10 -4.26
C SER A 96 -3.76 23.85 -3.48
N ALA A 97 -4.86 23.44 -4.09
CA ALA A 97 -6.15 23.23 -3.43
C ALA A 97 -6.26 21.89 -2.64
N VAL A 98 -5.21 21.05 -2.63
CA VAL A 98 -5.27 19.64 -2.22
C VAL A 98 -4.81 19.40 -0.78
N TYR A 99 -4.29 20.42 -0.10
CA TYR A 99 -3.55 20.28 1.17
C TYR A 99 -4.32 19.67 2.35
N SER A 100 -5.61 19.95 2.48
CA SER A 100 -6.36 19.55 3.68
C SER A 100 -6.66 18.05 3.76
N LYS A 101 -6.34 17.26 2.71
CA LYS A 101 -6.69 15.83 2.58
C LYS A 101 -5.62 15.03 1.84
N ILE A 102 -4.34 15.38 1.99
CA ILE A 102 -3.24 14.74 1.24
C ILE A 102 -3.21 13.22 1.45
N GLU A 103 -3.42 12.75 2.68
CA GLU A 103 -3.49 11.33 3.01
C GLU A 103 -4.61 10.62 2.23
N HIS A 104 -5.82 11.22 2.19
CA HIS A 104 -6.93 10.66 1.42
C HIS A 104 -6.62 10.59 -0.08
N HIS A 105 -5.97 11.63 -0.64
CA HIS A 105 -5.57 11.64 -2.05
C HIS A 105 -4.48 10.61 -2.33
N ALA A 106 -3.54 10.41 -1.41
CA ALA A 106 -2.55 9.36 -1.49
C ALA A 106 -3.20 7.97 -1.52
N MET A 107 -4.21 7.74 -0.66
CA MET A 107 -4.97 6.47 -0.67
C MET A 107 -5.67 6.23 -2.01
N VAL A 108 -6.26 7.26 -2.63
CA VAL A 108 -6.91 7.12 -3.95
C VAL A 108 -5.88 6.78 -5.03
N ILE A 109 -4.68 7.41 -5.01
CA ILE A 109 -3.60 7.11 -5.95
C ILE A 109 -3.15 5.65 -5.78
N GLU A 110 -2.96 5.19 -4.55
CA GLU A 110 -2.57 3.80 -4.26
C GLU A 110 -3.65 2.80 -4.68
N GLU A 111 -4.94 3.13 -4.51
CA GLU A 111 -6.04 2.29 -5.03
C GLU A 111 -5.98 2.14 -6.55
N LYS A 112 -5.63 3.21 -7.29
CA LYS A 112 -5.45 3.13 -8.75
C LYS A 112 -4.24 2.26 -9.13
N LYS A 113 -3.14 2.33 -8.37
CA LYS A 113 -1.98 1.46 -8.57
C LYS A 113 -2.35 0.00 -8.34
N ILE A 114 -3.02 -0.32 -7.24
CA ILE A 114 -3.50 -1.69 -6.95
C ILE A 114 -4.39 -2.21 -8.09
N ALA A 115 -5.29 -1.38 -8.62
CA ALA A 115 -6.13 -1.76 -9.74
C ALA A 115 -5.30 -2.05 -11.02
N ARG A 116 -4.25 -1.26 -11.29
CA ARG A 116 -3.30 -1.53 -12.39
C ARG A 116 -2.56 -2.85 -12.21
N ASP A 117 -2.08 -3.12 -10.98
CA ASP A 117 -1.38 -4.35 -10.65
C ASP A 117 -2.27 -5.58 -10.84
N ILE A 118 -3.53 -5.51 -10.40
CA ILE A 118 -4.52 -6.58 -10.64
C ILE A 118 -4.71 -6.83 -12.13
N ILE A 119 -4.85 -5.77 -12.93
CA ILE A 119 -5.03 -5.89 -14.39
C ILE A 119 -3.79 -6.52 -15.02
N ARG A 120 -2.58 -6.07 -14.66
CA ARG A 120 -1.32 -6.59 -15.18
C ARG A 120 -1.17 -8.07 -14.86
N ILE A 121 -1.27 -8.44 -13.58
CA ILE A 121 -1.09 -9.81 -13.11
C ILE A 121 -2.15 -10.73 -13.72
N SER A 122 -3.42 -10.28 -13.80
CA SER A 122 -4.47 -11.09 -14.44
C SER A 122 -4.19 -11.32 -15.92
N SER A 123 -3.66 -10.32 -16.63
CA SER A 123 -3.31 -10.44 -18.05
C SER A 123 -2.14 -11.39 -18.27
N GLU A 124 -1.12 -11.34 -17.40
CA GLU A 124 0.02 -12.25 -17.40
C GLU A 124 -0.46 -13.70 -17.15
N LEU A 125 -1.25 -13.92 -16.10
CA LEU A 125 -1.81 -15.23 -15.75
C LEU A 125 -2.69 -15.81 -16.86
N ILE A 126 -3.50 -14.98 -17.53
CA ILE A 126 -4.30 -15.41 -18.67
C ILE A 126 -3.39 -15.88 -19.82
N THR A 127 -2.33 -15.12 -20.12
CA THR A 127 -1.40 -15.46 -21.21
C THR A 127 -0.67 -16.76 -20.91
N GLU A 128 -0.16 -16.93 -19.69
CA GLU A 128 0.53 -18.14 -19.26
C GLU A 128 -0.40 -19.37 -19.21
N ALA A 129 -1.68 -19.17 -18.85
CA ALA A 129 -2.66 -20.25 -18.82
C ALA A 129 -3.06 -20.79 -20.22
N TYR A 130 -2.85 -20.00 -21.29
CA TYR A 130 -3.02 -20.46 -22.66
C TYR A 130 -1.77 -21.17 -23.21
N ASP A 131 -0.64 -21.06 -22.53
CA ASP A 131 0.60 -21.71 -22.92
C ASP A 131 0.68 -23.09 -22.25
N GLU A 132 0.48 -24.16 -23.05
CA GLU A 132 0.49 -25.55 -22.58
C GLU A 132 1.85 -26.02 -22.05
N THR A 133 2.91 -25.19 -22.16
CA THR A 133 4.24 -25.52 -21.63
C THR A 133 4.37 -25.25 -20.12
N HIS A 134 3.45 -24.49 -19.54
CA HIS A 134 3.47 -24.14 -18.11
C HIS A 134 2.73 -25.20 -17.28
N ASP A 135 3.31 -25.54 -16.10
CA ASP A 135 2.63 -26.38 -15.12
C ASP A 135 1.49 -25.60 -14.46
N ILE A 136 0.28 -26.18 -14.47
CA ILE A 136 -0.91 -25.54 -13.90
C ILE A 136 -0.79 -25.36 -12.37
N PHE A 137 -0.03 -26.21 -11.69
CA PHE A 137 0.19 -26.09 -10.25
C PHE A 137 1.10 -24.91 -9.94
N ASP A 138 2.18 -24.70 -10.71
CA ASP A 138 3.08 -23.55 -10.59
C ASP A 138 2.32 -22.24 -10.86
N LEU A 139 1.44 -22.23 -11.86
CA LEU A 139 0.61 -21.07 -12.18
C LEU A 139 -0.37 -20.74 -11.05
N THR A 140 -0.93 -21.77 -10.41
CA THR A 140 -1.81 -21.59 -9.24
C THR A 140 -1.06 -21.01 -8.05
N GLU A 141 0.16 -21.49 -7.78
CA GLU A 141 1.01 -20.97 -6.70
C GLU A 141 1.42 -19.52 -6.97
N LYS A 142 1.78 -19.17 -8.22
CA LYS A 142 2.04 -17.81 -8.64
C LYS A 142 0.84 -16.89 -8.40
N MET A 143 -0.37 -17.32 -8.77
CA MET A 143 -1.61 -16.56 -8.55
C MET A 143 -1.84 -16.26 -7.07
N ILE A 144 -1.66 -17.26 -6.20
CA ILE A 144 -1.81 -17.09 -4.75
C ILE A 144 -0.77 -16.12 -4.21
N THR A 145 0.49 -16.26 -4.61
CA THR A 145 1.60 -15.41 -4.17
C THR A 145 1.37 -13.96 -4.58
N GLU A 146 0.99 -13.71 -5.83
CA GLU A 146 0.71 -12.36 -6.31
C GLU A 146 -0.50 -11.73 -5.62
N ALA A 147 -1.55 -12.50 -5.32
CA ALA A 147 -2.70 -12.03 -4.55
C ALA A 147 -2.31 -11.63 -3.12
N TYR A 148 -1.40 -12.38 -2.49
CA TYR A 148 -0.86 -12.03 -1.18
C TYR A 148 -0.02 -10.75 -1.24
N ASN A 149 0.85 -10.61 -2.24
CA ASN A 149 1.69 -9.41 -2.42
C ASN A 149 0.84 -8.15 -2.53
N ILE A 150 -0.22 -8.17 -3.33
CA ILE A 150 -1.17 -7.05 -3.44
C ILE A 150 -1.87 -6.76 -2.10
N SER A 151 -2.23 -7.81 -1.34
CA SER A 151 -2.93 -7.67 -0.06
C SER A 151 -2.03 -7.13 1.05
N ASP A 152 -0.75 -7.50 1.06
CA ASP A 152 0.20 -7.09 2.10
C ASP A 152 0.64 -5.63 1.96
N VAL A 153 0.62 -5.05 0.76
CA VAL A 153 0.80 -3.61 0.55
C VAL A 153 -0.19 -2.79 1.39
N LYS A 154 -1.43 -3.28 1.57
CA LYS A 154 -2.43 -2.67 2.48
C LYS A 154 -2.13 -2.85 3.96
N LYS A 155 -1.39 -3.90 4.35
CA LYS A 155 -1.12 -4.19 5.77
C LYS A 155 0.11 -3.45 6.30
N GLY A 156 1.04 -3.06 5.44
CA GLY A 156 2.26 -2.34 5.82
C GLY A 156 2.00 -0.93 6.37
N SER A 157 0.88 -0.31 6.02
CA SER A 157 0.54 1.07 6.45
C SER A 157 -0.59 1.17 7.48
N VAL A 158 -1.26 0.06 7.81
CA VAL A 158 -2.26 0.04 8.88
C VAL A 158 -1.66 -0.62 10.12
N GLY A 159 -0.65 -0.02 10.68
CA GLY A 159 -0.43 -0.13 12.12
C GLY A 159 -1.76 0.28 12.77
N LEU A 160 -2.44 -0.67 13.43
CA LEU A 160 -3.66 -0.36 14.19
C LEU A 160 -3.36 0.88 15.04
N THR A 161 -4.08 1.96 14.81
CA THR A 161 -3.96 3.13 15.68
C THR A 161 -4.16 2.68 17.12
N ASN A 162 -3.50 3.34 18.08
CA ASN A 162 -3.66 3.00 19.50
C ASN A 162 -5.15 2.88 19.89
N ASN A 163 -6.03 3.68 19.29
CA ASN A 163 -7.47 3.63 19.51
C ASN A 163 -8.12 2.35 18.95
N GLU A 164 -7.70 1.86 17.79
CA GLU A 164 -8.20 0.60 17.23
C GLU A 164 -7.67 -0.61 17.99
N LEU A 165 -6.41 -0.54 18.42
CA LEU A 165 -5.80 -1.56 19.28
C LEU A 165 -6.54 -1.65 20.62
N LEU A 166 -6.81 -0.50 21.25
CA LEU A 166 -7.60 -0.41 22.48
C LEU A 166 -9.03 -0.95 22.29
N ARG A 167 -9.69 -0.63 21.17
CA ARG A 167 -11.02 -1.19 20.86
C ARG A 167 -10.98 -2.71 20.69
N LYS A 168 -10.01 -3.28 19.99
CA LYS A 168 -9.84 -4.73 19.83
C LYS A 168 -9.53 -5.41 21.16
N VAL A 169 -8.66 -4.82 21.99
CA VAL A 169 -8.37 -5.34 23.32
C VAL A 169 -9.61 -5.29 24.22
N LYS A 170 -10.32 -4.17 24.23
CA LYS A 170 -11.57 -4.01 24.99
C LYS A 170 -12.61 -5.03 24.57
N GLN A 171 -12.80 -5.26 23.28
CA GLN A 171 -13.72 -6.26 22.75
C GLN A 171 -13.31 -7.70 23.09
N LYS A 172 -12.00 -8.01 23.10
CA LYS A 172 -11.49 -9.30 23.59
C LYS A 172 -11.78 -9.49 25.08
N ILE A 173 -11.58 -8.45 25.90
CA ILE A 173 -11.86 -8.50 27.34
C ILE A 173 -13.36 -8.67 27.62
N GLU A 174 -14.21 -7.94 26.91
CA GLU A 174 -15.67 -8.06 27.04
C GLU A 174 -16.18 -9.45 26.61
N ASN A 175 -15.63 -10.01 25.52
CA ASN A 175 -15.95 -11.37 25.08
C ASN A 175 -15.45 -12.42 26.08
N ALA A 176 -14.26 -12.23 26.65
CA ALA A 176 -13.72 -13.13 27.69
C ALA A 176 -14.55 -13.08 28.98
N LYS A 177 -15.09 -11.90 29.37
CA LYS A 177 -16.02 -11.78 30.51
C LYS A 177 -17.35 -12.48 30.28
N LYS A 178 -17.84 -12.53 29.04
CA LYS A 178 -19.09 -13.25 28.66
C LYS A 178 -18.88 -14.76 28.62
N MET A 179 -17.66 -15.25 28.35
CA MET A 179 -17.29 -16.65 28.36
C MET A 179 -16.89 -17.06 29.79
N GLN A 180 -17.83 -17.51 30.58
CA GLN A 180 -17.56 -17.98 31.96
C GLN A 180 -16.57 -19.14 31.96
N GLY A 181 -15.29 -18.82 32.29
CA GLY A 181 -14.26 -19.78 32.72
C GLY A 181 -13.43 -20.49 31.61
N ILE A 182 -13.98 -20.87 30.49
CA ILE A 182 -13.26 -21.60 29.43
C ILE A 182 -13.22 -20.75 28.17
N THR A 183 -12.03 -20.17 27.90
CA THR A 183 -11.82 -19.25 26.74
C THR A 183 -11.29 -19.96 25.49
N GLY A 184 -10.86 -21.22 25.61
CA GLY A 184 -10.36 -22.06 24.51
C GLY A 184 -11.35 -23.15 24.09
N LEU A 185 -10.89 -24.00 23.16
CA LEU A 185 -11.64 -25.18 22.70
C LEU A 185 -11.75 -26.19 23.84
N LYS A 186 -12.94 -26.65 24.16
CA LYS A 186 -13.17 -27.63 25.24
C LYS A 186 -12.61 -29.00 24.84
N SER A 187 -11.87 -29.65 25.73
CA SER A 187 -11.38 -31.02 25.55
C SER A 187 -12.45 -32.08 25.84
N GLY A 188 -13.53 -31.69 26.51
CA GLY A 188 -14.57 -32.61 27.04
C GLY A 188 -14.25 -33.15 28.44
N LEU A 189 -13.07 -32.88 28.99
CA LEU A 189 -12.66 -33.24 30.34
C LEU A 189 -12.73 -32.02 31.25
N LEU A 190 -13.80 -31.93 32.05
CA LEU A 190 -14.14 -30.75 32.85
C LEU A 190 -12.95 -30.24 33.72
N LYS A 191 -12.24 -31.15 34.37
CA LYS A 191 -11.09 -30.78 35.23
C LYS A 191 -9.93 -30.20 34.45
N GLN A 192 -9.66 -30.72 33.25
CA GLN A 192 -8.61 -30.22 32.34
C GLN A 192 -9.00 -28.88 31.75
N ASP A 193 -10.25 -28.75 31.32
CA ASP A 193 -10.77 -27.51 30.72
C ASP A 193 -10.79 -26.36 31.74
N LEU A 194 -11.07 -26.64 33.01
CA LEU A 194 -11.00 -25.64 34.09
C LEU A 194 -9.57 -25.27 34.46
N ALA A 195 -8.62 -26.23 34.43
CA ALA A 195 -7.22 -25.98 34.77
C ALA A 195 -6.48 -25.17 33.70
N PHE A 196 -6.77 -25.42 32.41
CA PHE A 196 -6.07 -24.78 31.28
C PHE A 196 -6.88 -23.69 30.58
N GLY A 197 -8.15 -23.51 30.94
CA GLY A 197 -9.05 -22.58 30.26
C GLY A 197 -9.41 -22.99 28.82
N GLY A 198 -9.25 -24.32 28.49
CA GLY A 198 -9.40 -24.90 27.18
C GLY A 198 -8.16 -24.78 26.29
N TYR A 199 -8.14 -25.48 25.14
CA TYR A 199 -7.03 -25.45 24.18
C TYR A 199 -7.04 -24.15 23.39
N LYS A 200 -5.92 -23.43 23.37
CA LYS A 200 -5.75 -22.16 22.65
C LYS A 200 -4.88 -22.37 21.43
N ALA A 201 -5.22 -21.73 20.32
CA ALA A 201 -4.37 -21.73 19.12
C ALA A 201 -2.97 -21.17 19.43
N GLY A 202 -1.93 -21.80 18.89
CA GLY A 202 -0.53 -21.43 19.11
C GLY A 202 0.14 -22.04 20.35
N ASN A 203 -0.60 -22.76 21.21
CA ASN A 203 -0.01 -23.45 22.35
C ASN A 203 0.18 -24.94 22.07
N LEU A 204 1.32 -25.49 22.47
CA LEU A 204 1.61 -26.92 22.44
C LEU A 204 1.23 -27.54 23.80
N TYR A 205 0.36 -28.53 23.79
CA TYR A 205 -0.04 -29.29 24.98
C TYR A 205 0.53 -30.71 24.89
N ILE A 206 1.43 -31.06 25.78
CA ILE A 206 2.03 -32.41 25.86
C ILE A 206 1.34 -33.15 27.01
N LYS A 207 0.88 -34.36 26.71
CA LYS A 207 0.20 -35.24 27.66
C LYS A 207 1.16 -36.25 28.24
#